data_c8fc6282a022d4412c8b46186a2645cb
#
_entry.id   c8fc6282a022d4412c8b46186a2645cb
#
_cell.length_a   1.000
_cell.length_b   1.000
_cell.length_c   1.000
_cell.angle_alpha   90.00
_cell.angle_beta   90.00
_cell.angle_gamma   90.00
#
_symmetry.space_group_name_H-M   'P 1'
#
loop_
_entity.id
_entity.type
_entity.pdbx_description
1 polymer ?
#
loop_
_entity_poly.entity_id
_entity_poly.type
_entity_poly.pdbx_seq_one_letter_code
_entity_poly.pdbx_strand_id
1 'polypeptide(L)'
;MRKAVQLLLVVLMVASGLPGFAQETPSPVTPDQFERVINFADSIQTLSELVQEQRFDEIDLSRYFILKGTVASTQVYSPDPETFQAMIELVSSRWVGLEEIEVHRIFILVDDPSYAPRLPERLPRDPGPQIIRPNQELLVIGPFEGYGELEPGVLVPVVRAVRIR
;
A
#
# COMPACT_ATOMS: atom_id res chain seq x y z
N MET A 1 14.09 86.22 -4.12
CA MET A 1 15.20 85.48 -4.62
C MET A 1 15.24 84.10 -3.92
N ARG A 2 14.65 83.08 -4.49
CA ARG A 2 14.56 81.69 -3.91
C ARG A 2 15.45 80.76 -4.75
N LYS A 3 16.51 80.23 -4.14
CA LYS A 3 17.40 79.27 -4.73
C LYS A 3 16.76 77.89 -4.59
N ALA A 4 16.44 77.30 -5.74
CA ALA A 4 16.02 75.94 -5.81
C ALA A 4 17.20 74.98 -5.64
N VAL A 5 17.17 74.15 -4.64
CA VAL A 5 18.11 73.05 -4.45
C VAL A 5 17.54 71.81 -5.12
N GLN A 6 18.14 71.35 -6.21
CA GLN A 6 17.83 70.12 -6.88
C GLN A 6 18.47 68.95 -6.08
N LEU A 7 17.61 68.09 -5.49
CA LEU A 7 18.02 66.88 -4.85
C LEU A 7 18.06 65.75 -5.89
N LEU A 8 19.26 65.31 -6.24
CA LEU A 8 19.51 64.22 -7.16
C LEU A 8 19.34 62.89 -6.40
N LEU A 9 18.21 62.21 -6.62
CA LEU A 9 17.93 60.89 -6.03
C LEU A 9 18.55 59.80 -6.92
N VAL A 10 19.66 59.23 -6.49
CA VAL A 10 20.28 58.07 -7.14
C VAL A 10 19.58 56.81 -6.60
N VAL A 11 18.72 56.22 -7.41
CA VAL A 11 18.09 54.91 -7.11
C VAL A 11 19.09 53.82 -7.49
N LEU A 12 19.73 53.21 -6.48
CA LEU A 12 20.56 52.05 -6.60
C LEU A 12 19.66 50.82 -6.69
N MET A 13 19.38 50.29 -7.89
CA MET A 13 18.73 48.98 -8.05
C MET A 13 19.72 47.87 -7.67
N VAL A 14 19.58 47.34 -6.47
CA VAL A 14 20.22 46.09 -6.10
C VAL A 14 19.37 44.97 -6.69
N ALA A 15 19.82 44.39 -7.81
CA ALA A 15 19.27 43.16 -8.37
C ALA A 15 19.65 42.00 -7.44
N SER A 16 18.77 41.72 -6.47
CA SER A 16 18.85 40.48 -5.66
C SER A 16 18.49 39.32 -6.53
N GLY A 17 19.51 38.63 -7.08
CA GLY A 17 19.35 37.32 -7.73
C GLY A 17 18.81 36.34 -6.70
N LEU A 18 17.53 36.00 -6.79
CA LEU A 18 16.96 34.87 -6.07
C LEU A 18 17.63 33.60 -6.59
N PRO A 19 18.22 32.75 -5.73
CA PRO A 19 18.67 31.44 -6.15
C PRO A 19 17.43 30.68 -6.64
N GLY A 20 17.39 30.38 -7.94
CA GLY A 20 16.38 29.51 -8.53
C GLY A 20 16.45 28.18 -7.80
N PHE A 21 15.41 27.84 -7.05
CA PHE A 21 15.19 26.48 -6.60
C PHE A 21 14.98 25.65 -7.88
N ALA A 22 16.04 24.98 -8.32
CA ALA A 22 15.92 23.93 -9.32
C ALA A 22 14.99 22.91 -8.70
N GLN A 23 13.74 22.85 -9.16
CA GLN A 23 12.88 21.70 -8.92
C GLN A 23 13.57 20.52 -9.56
N GLU A 24 14.17 19.68 -8.74
CA GLU A 24 14.62 18.36 -9.19
C GLU A 24 13.38 17.62 -9.67
N THR A 25 13.19 17.58 -10.98
CA THR A 25 12.22 16.67 -11.59
C THR A 25 12.67 15.26 -11.21
N PRO A 26 11.81 14.48 -10.50
CA PRO A 26 12.18 13.13 -10.11
C PRO A 26 12.58 12.36 -11.38
N SER A 27 13.80 11.84 -11.38
CA SER A 27 14.29 11.03 -12.50
C SER A 27 13.33 9.85 -12.70
N PRO A 28 12.95 9.53 -13.95
CA PRO A 28 12.07 8.40 -14.21
C PRO A 28 12.72 7.12 -13.66
N VAL A 29 11.95 6.38 -12.87
CA VAL A 29 12.38 5.08 -12.32
C VAL A 29 12.63 4.14 -13.49
N THR A 30 13.83 3.57 -13.56
CA THR A 30 14.17 2.60 -14.62
C THR A 30 13.50 1.24 -14.33
N PRO A 31 13.23 0.41 -15.35
CA PRO A 31 12.69 -0.94 -15.14
C PRO A 31 13.50 -1.76 -14.13
N ASP A 32 14.81 -1.73 -14.22
CA ASP A 32 15.71 -2.45 -13.30
C ASP A 32 15.60 -1.98 -11.85
N GLN A 33 15.37 -0.67 -11.63
CA GLN A 33 15.15 -0.13 -10.28
C GLN A 33 13.80 -0.61 -9.72
N PHE A 34 12.79 -0.71 -10.59
CA PHE A 34 11.46 -1.16 -10.22
C PHE A 34 11.49 -2.65 -9.84
N GLU A 35 12.16 -3.49 -10.63
CA GLU A 35 12.32 -4.93 -10.36
C GLU A 35 13.11 -5.23 -9.07
N ARG A 36 14.00 -4.33 -8.65
CA ARG A 36 14.73 -4.47 -7.38
C ARG A 36 13.83 -4.26 -6.15
N VAL A 37 12.79 -3.46 -6.29
CA VAL A 37 11.90 -3.06 -5.19
C VAL A 37 10.63 -3.90 -5.18
N ILE A 38 10.18 -4.34 -6.34
CA ILE A 38 8.91 -5.08 -6.49
C ILE A 38 9.20 -6.54 -6.83
N ASN A 39 8.53 -7.43 -6.12
CA ASN A 39 8.46 -8.84 -6.44
C ASN A 39 7.21 -9.10 -7.28
N PHE A 40 7.42 -9.48 -8.54
CA PHE A 40 6.35 -9.84 -9.48
C PHE A 40 6.15 -11.35 -9.60
N ALA A 41 7.08 -12.14 -9.08
CA ALA A 41 7.09 -13.59 -9.25
C ALA A 41 6.12 -14.29 -8.29
N ASP A 42 5.98 -13.74 -7.07
CA ASP A 42 5.19 -14.36 -6.03
C ASP A 42 3.75 -13.88 -6.05
N SER A 43 2.86 -14.85 -5.93
CA SER A 43 1.41 -14.68 -5.83
C SER A 43 0.93 -15.00 -4.41
N ILE A 44 -0.37 -14.81 -4.13
CA ILE A 44 -1.00 -15.27 -2.90
C ILE A 44 -0.77 -16.78 -2.71
N GLN A 45 -0.86 -17.56 -3.79
CA GLN A 45 -0.61 -19.00 -3.76
C GLN A 45 0.83 -19.29 -3.30
N THR A 46 1.83 -18.71 -3.98
CA THR A 46 3.25 -18.96 -3.66
C THR A 46 3.57 -18.60 -2.20
N LEU A 47 3.13 -17.41 -1.74
CA LEU A 47 3.35 -17.01 -0.35
C LEU A 47 2.64 -17.93 0.64
N SER A 48 1.39 -18.35 0.34
CA SER A 48 0.66 -19.29 1.19
C SER A 48 1.37 -20.63 1.31
N GLU A 49 1.86 -21.17 0.20
CA GLU A 49 2.60 -22.45 0.17
C GLU A 49 3.90 -22.35 0.98
N LEU A 50 4.71 -21.30 0.73
CA LEU A 50 5.97 -21.07 1.47
C LEU A 50 5.75 -20.96 2.98
N VAL A 51 4.73 -20.22 3.40
CA VAL A 51 4.41 -20.02 4.82
C VAL A 51 3.88 -21.31 5.45
N GLN A 52 2.99 -22.04 4.76
CA GLN A 52 2.44 -23.29 5.27
C GLN A 52 3.51 -24.37 5.39
N GLU A 53 4.48 -24.39 4.47
CA GLU A 53 5.62 -25.30 4.49
C GLU A 53 6.78 -24.83 5.39
N GLN A 54 6.62 -23.67 6.04
CA GLN A 54 7.62 -23.01 6.91
C GLN A 54 8.95 -22.69 6.21
N ARG A 55 8.90 -22.43 4.91
CA ARG A 55 10.05 -22.08 4.05
C ARG A 55 10.25 -20.57 4.03
N PHE A 56 10.40 -19.94 5.19
CA PHE A 56 10.47 -18.48 5.35
C PHE A 56 11.74 -17.86 4.75
N ASP A 57 12.81 -18.63 4.65
CA ASP A 57 14.10 -18.22 4.07
C ASP A 57 14.03 -18.00 2.55
N GLU A 58 13.00 -18.51 1.89
CA GLU A 58 12.76 -18.30 0.47
C GLU A 58 11.92 -17.04 0.18
N ILE A 59 11.36 -16.39 1.21
CA ILE A 59 10.59 -15.15 1.05
C ILE A 59 11.55 -13.95 1.03
N ASP A 60 11.57 -13.20 -0.08
CA ASP A 60 12.39 -11.99 -0.18
C ASP A 60 11.79 -10.82 0.61
N LEU A 61 12.24 -10.66 1.86
CA LEU A 61 11.78 -9.61 2.77
C LEU A 61 12.20 -8.19 2.36
N SER A 62 13.09 -8.05 1.36
CA SER A 62 13.58 -6.75 0.89
C SER A 62 12.67 -6.10 -0.14
N ARG A 63 11.67 -6.82 -0.63
CA ARG A 63 10.79 -6.37 -1.72
C ARG A 63 9.34 -6.21 -1.30
N TYR A 64 8.63 -5.39 -2.05
CA TYR A 64 7.18 -5.27 -1.99
C TYR A 64 6.54 -6.30 -2.90
N PHE A 65 5.50 -6.94 -2.42
CA PHE A 65 4.68 -7.87 -3.19
C PHE A 65 3.52 -7.15 -3.86
N ILE A 66 3.16 -7.57 -5.06
CA ILE A 66 1.92 -7.15 -5.75
C ILE A 66 0.98 -8.34 -5.76
N LEU A 67 -0.04 -8.26 -4.95
CA LEU A 67 -0.96 -9.36 -4.70
C LEU A 67 -2.36 -9.01 -5.21
N LYS A 68 -2.94 -9.89 -6.00
CA LYS A 68 -4.31 -9.78 -6.48
C LYS A 68 -5.14 -10.92 -5.89
N GLY A 69 -6.27 -10.56 -5.26
CA GLY A 69 -7.17 -11.56 -4.68
C GLY A 69 -8.58 -11.01 -4.49
N THR A 70 -9.46 -11.90 -4.06
CA THR A 70 -10.85 -11.57 -3.71
C THR A 70 -10.97 -11.41 -2.20
N VAL A 71 -11.65 -10.38 -1.75
CA VAL A 71 -11.92 -10.15 -0.33
C VAL A 71 -12.86 -11.23 0.20
N ALA A 72 -12.39 -12.02 1.15
CA ALA A 72 -13.21 -12.97 1.87
C ALA A 72 -13.89 -12.30 3.08
N SER A 73 -13.10 -11.55 3.87
CA SER A 73 -13.59 -10.84 5.04
C SER A 73 -12.81 -9.56 5.31
N THR A 74 -13.39 -8.67 6.12
CA THR A 74 -12.73 -7.48 6.66
C THR A 74 -13.01 -7.37 8.15
N GLN A 75 -12.00 -7.00 8.94
CA GLN A 75 -12.13 -6.78 10.37
C GLN A 75 -11.40 -5.50 10.76
N VAL A 76 -12.08 -4.60 11.47
CA VAL A 76 -11.49 -3.40 12.05
C VAL A 76 -11.21 -3.64 13.51
N TYR A 77 -9.95 -3.53 13.93
CA TYR A 77 -9.53 -3.69 15.32
C TYR A 77 -9.55 -2.37 16.08
N SER A 78 -9.15 -1.29 15.41
CA SER A 78 -9.22 0.07 15.93
C SER A 78 -9.73 1.02 14.84
N PRO A 79 -10.89 1.66 15.04
CA PRO A 79 -11.42 2.66 14.11
C PRO A 79 -10.84 4.06 14.33
N ASP A 80 -10.12 4.30 15.43
CA ASP A 80 -9.53 5.59 15.78
C ASP A 80 -8.45 5.98 14.76
N PRO A 81 -8.51 7.19 14.17
CA PRO A 81 -7.51 7.64 13.21
C PRO A 81 -6.06 7.66 13.74
N GLU A 82 -5.86 7.82 15.05
CA GLU A 82 -4.51 7.82 15.65
C GLU A 82 -3.94 6.40 15.80
N THR A 83 -4.82 5.41 15.89
CA THR A 83 -4.45 4.01 16.12
C THR A 83 -5.14 3.06 15.13
N PHE A 84 -5.52 3.58 13.96
CA PHE A 84 -6.28 2.81 12.98
C PHE A 84 -5.59 1.50 12.65
N GLN A 85 -6.34 0.42 12.76
CA GLN A 85 -5.87 -0.91 12.40
C GLN A 85 -7.03 -1.78 11.90
N ALA A 86 -6.84 -2.35 10.74
CA ALA A 86 -7.79 -3.28 10.14
C ALA A 86 -7.06 -4.45 9.48
N MET A 87 -7.77 -5.52 9.28
CA MET A 87 -7.33 -6.72 8.56
C MET A 87 -8.30 -7.01 7.42
N ILE A 88 -7.75 -7.30 6.25
CA ILE A 88 -8.50 -7.81 5.10
C ILE A 88 -8.00 -9.23 4.83
N GLU A 89 -8.90 -10.18 4.78
CA GLU A 89 -8.60 -11.53 4.28
C GLU A 89 -8.79 -11.54 2.77
N LEU A 90 -7.72 -11.78 2.02
CA LEU A 90 -7.77 -12.03 0.59
C LEU A 90 -7.62 -13.52 0.30
N VAL A 91 -8.38 -13.98 -0.67
CA VAL A 91 -8.30 -15.35 -1.17
C VAL A 91 -8.00 -15.35 -2.66
N SER A 92 -7.25 -16.37 -3.06
CA SER A 92 -7.07 -16.78 -4.44
C SER A 92 -7.47 -18.24 -4.56
N SER A 93 -8.20 -18.61 -5.59
CA SER A 93 -8.64 -19.99 -5.79
C SER A 93 -8.24 -20.46 -7.16
N ARG A 94 -7.92 -21.76 -7.25
CA ARG A 94 -7.56 -22.46 -8.46
C ARG A 94 -8.28 -23.81 -8.54
N TRP A 95 -8.78 -24.15 -9.70
CA TRP A 95 -9.27 -25.49 -9.96
C TRP A 95 -8.08 -26.47 -10.11
N VAL A 96 -8.14 -27.56 -9.37
CA VAL A 96 -7.18 -28.67 -9.47
C VAL A 96 -7.96 -29.90 -9.94
N GLY A 97 -7.76 -30.25 -11.21
CA GLY A 97 -8.56 -31.33 -11.82
C GLY A 97 -10.01 -30.90 -12.13
N LEU A 98 -10.95 -31.82 -12.04
CA LEU A 98 -12.34 -31.63 -12.45
C LEU A 98 -13.27 -31.25 -11.28
N GLU A 99 -12.91 -31.59 -10.05
CA GLU A 99 -13.82 -31.51 -8.88
C GLU A 99 -13.19 -30.84 -7.64
N GLU A 100 -11.92 -30.44 -7.69
CA GLU A 100 -11.20 -29.90 -6.53
C GLU A 100 -10.83 -28.44 -6.75
N ILE A 101 -11.05 -27.61 -5.71
CA ILE A 101 -10.65 -26.21 -5.67
C ILE A 101 -9.67 -26.02 -4.51
N GLU A 102 -8.45 -25.60 -4.83
CA GLU A 102 -7.51 -25.11 -3.85
C GLU A 102 -7.80 -23.64 -3.54
N VAL A 103 -7.79 -23.28 -2.26
CA VAL A 103 -7.99 -21.91 -1.78
C VAL A 103 -6.77 -21.48 -0.98
N HIS A 104 -6.07 -20.49 -1.49
CA HIS A 104 -4.95 -19.87 -0.82
C HIS A 104 -5.39 -18.54 -0.18
N ARG A 105 -4.89 -18.27 1.03
CA ARG A 105 -5.31 -17.14 1.86
C ARG A 105 -4.13 -16.27 2.24
N ILE A 106 -4.38 -14.98 2.39
CA ILE A 106 -3.43 -14.01 2.91
C ILE A 106 -4.15 -12.96 3.75
N PHE A 107 -3.53 -12.55 4.84
CA PHE A 107 -4.00 -11.43 5.63
C PHE A 107 -3.30 -10.15 5.21
N ILE A 108 -4.07 -9.11 4.99
CA ILE A 108 -3.58 -7.78 4.66
C ILE A 108 -3.80 -6.88 5.87
N LEU A 109 -2.71 -6.53 6.55
CA LEU A 109 -2.71 -5.56 7.64
C LEU A 109 -2.80 -4.15 7.05
N VAL A 110 -3.78 -3.38 7.49
CA VAL A 110 -4.00 -1.99 7.08
C VAL A 110 -3.92 -1.10 8.30
N ASP A 111 -2.86 -0.31 8.40
CA ASP A 111 -2.59 0.61 9.51
C ASP A 111 -2.49 2.08 9.07
N ASP A 112 -2.72 2.38 7.79
CA ASP A 112 -2.85 3.74 7.28
C ASP A 112 -4.28 4.26 7.50
N PRO A 113 -4.48 5.30 8.32
CA PRO A 113 -5.81 5.84 8.62
C PRO A 113 -6.53 6.42 7.40
N SER A 114 -5.84 6.68 6.29
CA SER A 114 -6.48 7.10 5.04
C SER A 114 -7.45 6.04 4.48
N TYR A 115 -7.31 4.78 4.91
CA TYR A 115 -8.21 3.70 4.53
C TYR A 115 -9.42 3.55 5.47
N ALA A 116 -9.46 4.22 6.62
CA ALA A 116 -10.60 4.13 7.56
C ALA A 116 -11.97 4.40 6.90
N PRO A 117 -12.12 5.40 6.00
CA PRO A 117 -13.40 5.61 5.31
C PRO A 117 -13.79 4.47 4.35
N ARG A 118 -12.82 3.63 3.94
CA ARG A 118 -13.02 2.50 3.03
C ARG A 118 -13.27 1.17 3.77
N LEU A 119 -12.94 1.13 5.05
CA LEU A 119 -13.03 -0.04 5.93
C LEU A 119 -13.86 0.30 7.17
N PRO A 120 -15.19 0.43 7.03
CA PRO A 120 -16.04 0.69 8.18
C PRO A 120 -16.16 -0.55 9.08
N GLU A 121 -16.31 -0.35 10.41
CA GLU A 121 -16.55 -1.45 11.37
C GLU A 121 -17.78 -2.28 11.03
N ARG A 122 -18.79 -1.61 10.46
CA ARG A 122 -20.03 -2.26 10.00
C ARG A 122 -20.29 -1.84 8.56
N LEU A 123 -20.47 -2.84 7.73
CA LEU A 123 -20.81 -2.60 6.33
C LEU A 123 -22.18 -1.87 6.25
N PRO A 124 -22.26 -0.68 5.60
CA PRO A 124 -23.52 0.01 5.40
C PRO A 124 -24.47 -0.83 4.52
N ARG A 125 -25.77 -0.58 4.64
CA ARG A 125 -26.81 -1.30 3.88
C ARG A 125 -26.66 -1.09 2.35
N ASP A 126 -26.18 0.09 1.98
CA ASP A 126 -25.86 0.46 0.59
C ASP A 126 -24.44 1.02 0.54
N PRO A 127 -23.42 0.14 0.43
CA PRO A 127 -22.04 0.56 0.43
C PRO A 127 -21.68 1.21 -0.90
N GLY A 128 -21.18 2.44 -0.85
CA GLY A 128 -20.62 3.13 -2.01
C GLY A 128 -19.45 2.36 -2.63
N PRO A 129 -19.07 2.68 -3.88
CA PRO A 129 -18.06 1.95 -4.64
C PRO A 129 -16.64 2.00 -4.01
N GLN A 130 -16.38 2.98 -3.14
CA GLN A 130 -15.11 3.12 -2.43
C GLN A 130 -14.96 2.15 -1.25
N ILE A 131 -16.06 1.60 -0.72
CA ILE A 131 -16.04 0.70 0.44
C ILE A 131 -15.50 -0.67 0.02
N ILE A 132 -14.50 -1.14 0.75
CA ILE A 132 -13.97 -2.49 0.59
C ILE A 132 -14.95 -3.48 1.21
N ARG A 133 -15.38 -4.46 0.43
CA ARG A 133 -16.45 -5.40 0.83
C ARG A 133 -16.13 -6.83 0.34
N PRO A 134 -16.72 -7.84 0.97
CA PRO A 134 -16.60 -9.22 0.52
C PRO A 134 -16.96 -9.41 -0.96
N ASN A 135 -16.30 -10.34 -1.61
CA ASN A 135 -16.39 -10.68 -3.04
C ASN A 135 -15.89 -9.58 -4.00
N GLN A 136 -15.19 -8.57 -3.51
CA GLN A 136 -14.52 -7.58 -4.34
C GLN A 136 -13.10 -8.04 -4.67
N GLU A 137 -12.67 -7.89 -5.92
CA GLU A 137 -11.25 -8.03 -6.28
C GLU A 137 -10.46 -6.81 -5.81
N LEU A 138 -9.32 -7.07 -5.19
CA LEU A 138 -8.35 -6.05 -4.79
C LEU A 138 -6.97 -6.38 -5.33
N LEU A 139 -6.23 -5.32 -5.62
CA LEU A 139 -4.79 -5.36 -5.82
C LEU A 139 -4.13 -4.65 -4.65
N VAL A 140 -3.26 -5.37 -3.94
CA VAL A 140 -2.53 -4.86 -2.78
C VAL A 140 -1.04 -4.84 -3.08
N ILE A 141 -0.38 -3.77 -2.67
CA ILE A 141 1.07 -3.63 -2.71
C ILE A 141 1.56 -3.44 -1.29
N GLY A 142 2.52 -4.27 -0.86
CA GLY A 142 3.08 -4.17 0.48
C GLY A 142 4.21 -5.15 0.76
N PRO A 143 5.00 -4.94 1.83
CA PRO A 143 6.02 -5.86 2.30
C PRO A 143 5.38 -7.04 3.04
N PHE A 144 6.08 -8.17 3.05
CA PHE A 144 5.75 -9.29 3.94
C PHE A 144 6.08 -8.91 5.38
N GLU A 145 5.14 -9.11 6.31
CA GLU A 145 5.30 -8.79 7.73
C GLU A 145 5.50 -10.03 8.61
N GLY A 146 5.10 -11.19 8.10
CA GLY A 146 5.15 -12.43 8.87
C GLY A 146 3.97 -13.33 8.56
N TYR A 147 3.52 -14.05 9.55
CA TYR A 147 2.37 -14.95 9.41
C TYR A 147 1.46 -14.89 10.64
N GLY A 148 0.20 -15.21 10.43
CA GLY A 148 -0.79 -15.47 11.46
C GLY A 148 -1.24 -16.93 11.43
N GLU A 149 -2.07 -17.32 12.39
CA GLU A 149 -2.69 -18.64 12.45
C GLU A 149 -4.21 -18.46 12.34
N LEU A 150 -4.80 -19.09 11.36
CA LEU A 150 -6.25 -19.05 11.14
C LEU A 150 -6.96 -20.09 12.02
N GLU A 151 -6.41 -21.30 12.05
CA GLU A 151 -6.81 -22.45 12.86
C GLU A 151 -5.53 -23.16 13.31
N PRO A 152 -5.55 -23.98 14.37
CA PRO A 152 -4.38 -24.68 14.85
C PRO A 152 -3.63 -25.43 13.72
N GLY A 153 -2.40 -25.00 13.44
CA GLY A 153 -1.55 -25.54 12.39
C GLY A 153 -1.80 -24.98 10.99
N VAL A 154 -2.75 -24.05 10.79
CA VAL A 154 -2.99 -23.39 9.50
C VAL A 154 -2.35 -22.01 9.51
N LEU A 155 -1.12 -21.92 8.97
CA LEU A 155 -0.39 -20.67 8.88
C LEU A 155 -0.82 -19.87 7.65
N VAL A 156 -1.01 -18.57 7.83
CA VAL A 156 -1.45 -17.64 6.78
C VAL A 156 -0.47 -16.46 6.71
N PRO A 157 0.08 -16.15 5.53
CA PRO A 157 0.98 -15.00 5.39
C PRO A 157 0.27 -13.69 5.71
N VAL A 158 1.05 -12.74 6.26
CA VAL A 158 0.61 -11.38 6.56
C VAL A 158 1.44 -10.40 5.74
N VAL A 159 0.77 -9.54 5.00
CA VAL A 159 1.38 -8.45 4.23
C VAL A 159 0.80 -7.12 4.72
N ARG A 160 1.66 -6.13 4.98
CA ARG A 160 1.23 -4.78 5.34
C ARG A 160 0.88 -4.00 4.09
N ALA A 161 -0.31 -3.44 4.02
CA ALA A 161 -0.74 -2.64 2.87
C ALA A 161 -0.04 -1.28 2.83
N VAL A 162 0.70 -1.02 1.76
CA VAL A 162 1.18 0.32 1.40
C VAL A 162 0.22 0.94 0.38
N ARG A 163 -0.37 0.13 -0.48
CA ARG A 163 -1.37 0.58 -1.45
C ARG A 163 -2.42 -0.48 -1.70
N ILE A 164 -3.69 -0.05 -1.76
CA ILE A 164 -4.85 -0.88 -2.11
C ILE A 164 -5.61 -0.21 -3.27
N ARG A 165 -5.87 -0.99 -4.30
CA ARG A 165 -6.67 -0.59 -5.48
C ARG A 165 -7.71 -1.63 -5.82
#